data_5ac1a4b5dce2f766d111013bb03990ad
#
_entry.id   5ac1a4b5dce2f766d111013bb03990ad
#
_cell.length_a   1.000
_cell.length_b   1.000
_cell.length_c   1.000
_cell.angle_alpha   90.00
_cell.angle_beta   90.00
_cell.angle_gamma   90.00
#
_symmetry.space_group_name_H-M   'P 1'
#
loop_
_entity.id
_entity.type
_entity.pdbx_description
1 polymer ?
#
loop_
_entity_poly.entity_id
_entity_poly.type
_entity_poly.pdbx_seq_one_letter_code
_entity_poly.pdbx_strand_id
1 'polypeptide(L)'
;MRYLCLAADYDGTLATHGKVEQEVIEALYRLKASTRQLILVTGRVLDELKVVFPAYEIFDRIVAENGALLYNPATKEERLLGERPPESFISELHQQVKPLSVGKVIVATWEPHQNTVLEVIKKEGLELQVIFNKGAVMILPAGINKANGLKETLKELNMSLHNVVAVGDAENDNAMLQAAECA
;
A
#
# COMPACT_ATOMS: atom_id res chain seq x y z
N MET A 1 24.56 5.62 12.72
CA MET A 1 24.09 5.45 11.32
C MET A 1 22.74 6.13 11.25
N ARG A 2 22.51 7.04 10.27
CA ARG A 2 21.29 7.86 10.22
C ARG A 2 20.13 7.11 9.58
N TYR A 3 20.35 6.47 8.45
CA TYR A 3 19.32 5.75 7.71
C TYR A 3 19.35 4.26 8.03
N LEU A 4 18.30 3.79 8.69
CA LEU A 4 18.16 2.43 9.21
C LEU A 4 17.09 1.62 8.47
N CYS A 5 16.26 2.28 7.65
CA CYS A 5 15.12 1.68 6.99
C CYS A 5 14.99 2.17 5.55
N LEU A 6 14.69 1.26 4.64
CA LEU A 6 14.18 1.56 3.30
C LEU A 6 12.68 1.29 3.30
N ALA A 7 11.89 2.29 2.91
CA ALA A 7 10.46 2.15 2.58
C ALA A 7 10.31 2.30 1.07
N ALA A 8 9.93 1.25 0.37
CA ALA A 8 9.84 1.26 -1.09
C ALA A 8 8.44 0.88 -1.57
N ASP A 9 7.94 1.63 -2.56
CA ASP A 9 6.77 1.23 -3.33
C ASP A 9 7.09 0.02 -4.22
N TYR A 10 6.04 -0.67 -4.70
CA TYR A 10 6.15 -1.84 -5.55
C TYR A 10 6.07 -1.50 -7.04
N ASP A 11 4.93 -1.02 -7.52
CA ASP A 11 4.60 -0.89 -8.94
C ASP A 11 5.21 0.36 -9.60
N GLY A 12 6.22 0.17 -10.43
CA GLY A 12 6.97 1.26 -11.07
C GLY A 12 8.21 1.68 -10.28
N THR A 13 8.38 1.16 -9.06
CA THR A 13 9.54 1.42 -8.18
C THR A 13 10.44 0.19 -8.10
N LEU A 14 10.02 -0.86 -7.39
CA LEU A 14 10.77 -2.13 -7.34
C LEU A 14 10.44 -3.03 -8.52
N ALA A 15 9.20 -2.99 -9.01
CA ALA A 15 8.70 -3.84 -10.08
C ALA A 15 8.49 -3.06 -11.37
N THR A 16 9.03 -3.58 -12.47
CA THR A 16 8.75 -3.12 -13.84
C THR A 16 7.76 -4.10 -14.48
N HIS A 17 6.61 -3.59 -14.95
CA HIS A 17 5.52 -4.43 -15.49
C HIS A 17 5.09 -5.56 -14.54
N GLY A 18 5.05 -5.26 -13.24
CA GLY A 18 4.61 -6.18 -12.19
C GLY A 18 5.64 -7.24 -11.78
N LYS A 19 6.87 -7.20 -12.32
CA LYS A 19 7.95 -8.13 -11.99
C LYS A 19 9.15 -7.40 -11.39
N VAL A 20 9.72 -7.97 -10.34
CA VAL A 20 10.96 -7.48 -9.73
C VAL A 20 12.12 -8.23 -10.37
N GLU A 21 13.05 -7.49 -10.95
CA GLU A 21 14.25 -8.06 -11.58
C GLU A 21 15.18 -8.67 -10.53
N GLN A 22 15.94 -9.69 -10.92
CA GLN A 22 16.83 -10.43 -10.03
C GLN A 22 17.87 -9.52 -9.37
N GLU A 23 18.38 -8.54 -10.08
CA GLU A 23 19.36 -7.56 -9.57
C GLU A 23 18.79 -6.71 -8.43
N VAL A 24 17.51 -6.36 -8.50
CA VAL A 24 16.80 -5.62 -7.44
C VAL A 24 16.66 -6.50 -6.19
N ILE A 25 16.27 -7.77 -6.37
CA ILE A 25 16.16 -8.74 -5.27
C ILE A 25 17.52 -8.90 -4.57
N GLU A 26 18.61 -9.05 -5.33
CA GLU A 26 19.96 -9.14 -4.78
C GLU A 26 20.39 -7.85 -4.03
N ALA A 27 19.99 -6.69 -4.54
CA ALA A 27 20.24 -5.41 -3.87
C ALA A 27 19.50 -5.33 -2.52
N LEU A 28 18.24 -5.79 -2.47
CA LEU A 28 17.46 -5.87 -1.24
C LEU A 28 18.11 -6.82 -0.22
N TYR A 29 18.59 -7.98 -0.65
CA TYR A 29 19.33 -8.89 0.23
C TYR A 29 20.62 -8.27 0.78
N ARG A 30 21.40 -7.56 -0.06
CA ARG A 30 22.60 -6.82 0.40
C ARG A 30 22.24 -5.77 1.43
N LEU A 31 21.14 -5.04 1.22
CA LEU A 31 20.67 -4.02 2.16
C LEU A 31 20.25 -4.64 3.49
N LYS A 32 19.52 -5.75 3.46
CA LYS A 32 19.11 -6.49 4.65
C LYS A 32 20.33 -7.04 5.42
N ALA A 33 21.34 -7.56 4.72
CA ALA A 33 22.58 -8.03 5.31
C ALA A 33 23.37 -6.91 6.02
N SER A 34 23.14 -5.65 5.68
CA SER A 34 23.70 -4.48 6.35
C SER A 34 22.93 -4.05 7.61
N THR A 35 22.05 -4.90 8.13
CA THR A 35 21.19 -4.70 9.33
C THR A 35 20.14 -3.60 9.18
N ARG A 36 19.80 -3.21 7.95
CA ARG A 36 18.72 -2.26 7.69
C ARG A 36 17.39 -2.97 7.57
N GLN A 37 16.32 -2.31 8.02
CA GLN A 37 14.96 -2.78 7.88
C GLN A 37 14.44 -2.48 6.46
N LEU A 38 13.68 -3.39 5.91
CA LEU A 38 13.02 -3.25 4.62
C LEU A 38 11.51 -3.22 4.83
N ILE A 39 10.86 -2.14 4.39
CA ILE A 39 9.41 -2.00 4.41
C ILE A 39 8.92 -1.86 2.98
N LEU A 40 8.03 -2.76 2.56
CA LEU A 40 7.31 -2.62 1.29
C LEU A 40 6.03 -1.82 1.55
N VAL A 41 5.74 -0.81 0.71
CA VAL A 41 4.55 0.04 0.84
C VAL A 41 3.81 0.08 -0.48
N THR A 42 2.69 -0.62 -0.60
CA THR A 42 2.00 -0.82 -1.89
C THR A 42 0.51 -0.52 -1.83
N GLY A 43 -0.05 -0.13 -2.98
CA GLY A 43 -1.51 -0.05 -3.19
C GLY A 43 -2.18 -1.41 -3.41
N ARG A 44 -1.41 -2.47 -3.69
CA ARG A 44 -1.95 -3.80 -3.97
C ARG A 44 -2.61 -4.43 -2.75
N VAL A 45 -3.61 -5.26 -3.02
CA VAL A 45 -4.16 -6.21 -2.04
C VAL A 45 -3.06 -7.22 -1.66
N LEU A 46 -2.95 -7.56 -0.38
CA LEU A 46 -1.86 -8.39 0.13
C LEU A 46 -1.77 -9.77 -0.56
N ASP A 47 -2.90 -10.41 -0.79
CA ASP A 47 -2.92 -11.74 -1.41
C ASP A 47 -2.50 -11.69 -2.89
N GLU A 48 -2.86 -10.63 -3.62
CA GLU A 48 -2.38 -10.39 -4.98
C GLU A 48 -0.86 -10.16 -5.00
N LEU A 49 -0.34 -9.36 -4.04
CA LEU A 49 1.09 -9.14 -3.89
C LEU A 49 1.86 -10.45 -3.69
N LYS A 50 1.40 -11.31 -2.81
CA LYS A 50 2.04 -12.62 -2.52
C LYS A 50 2.13 -13.51 -3.76
N VAL A 51 1.15 -13.43 -4.66
CA VAL A 51 1.14 -14.20 -5.91
C VAL A 51 2.16 -13.65 -6.92
N VAL A 52 2.20 -12.33 -7.11
CA VAL A 52 3.07 -11.70 -8.13
C VAL A 52 4.52 -11.55 -7.66
N PHE A 53 4.74 -11.52 -6.36
CA PHE A 53 6.07 -11.39 -5.75
C PHE A 53 6.31 -12.44 -4.65
N PRO A 54 6.61 -13.69 -4.99
CA PRO A 54 6.84 -14.76 -4.00
C PRO A 54 7.98 -14.48 -3.02
N ALA A 55 8.94 -13.61 -3.37
CA ALA A 55 10.04 -13.22 -2.49
C ALA A 55 9.67 -12.13 -1.45
N TYR A 56 8.37 -11.84 -1.24
CA TYR A 56 7.89 -10.81 -0.30
C TYR A 56 8.41 -11.00 1.13
N GLU A 57 8.80 -12.19 1.53
CA GLU A 57 9.35 -12.49 2.86
C GLU A 57 10.72 -11.85 3.13
N ILE A 58 11.37 -11.26 2.10
CA ILE A 58 12.58 -10.46 2.28
C ILE A 58 12.30 -9.21 3.13
N PHE A 59 11.08 -8.69 3.09
CA PHE A 59 10.68 -7.51 3.83
C PHE A 59 10.41 -7.83 5.30
N ASP A 60 10.79 -6.91 6.19
CA ASP A 60 10.52 -7.01 7.62
C ASP A 60 9.07 -6.63 7.94
N ARG A 61 8.49 -5.75 7.14
CA ARG A 61 7.07 -5.35 7.19
C ARG A 61 6.55 -5.04 5.79
N ILE A 62 5.26 -5.25 5.61
CA ILE A 62 4.54 -4.85 4.39
C ILE A 62 3.34 -3.98 4.78
N VAL A 63 3.26 -2.83 4.17
CA VAL A 63 2.12 -1.91 4.21
C VAL A 63 1.36 -2.11 2.90
N ALA A 64 0.27 -2.84 2.93
CA ALA A 64 -0.56 -3.14 1.78
C ALA A 64 -1.83 -2.29 1.74
N GLU A 65 -2.61 -2.43 0.67
CA GLU A 65 -3.90 -1.76 0.51
C GLU A 65 -3.80 -0.24 0.71
N ASN A 66 -2.75 0.37 0.13
CA ASN A 66 -2.46 1.81 0.19
C ASN A 66 -2.36 2.38 1.61
N GLY A 67 -1.91 1.58 2.58
CA GLY A 67 -1.77 1.98 3.98
C GLY A 67 -2.80 1.39 4.93
N ALA A 68 -3.77 0.63 4.43
CA ALA A 68 -4.88 0.13 5.24
C ALA A 68 -4.57 -1.18 5.98
N LEU A 69 -3.54 -1.92 5.55
CA LEU A 69 -3.19 -3.21 6.12
C LEU A 69 -1.69 -3.29 6.39
N LEU A 70 -1.32 -3.59 7.63
CA LEU A 70 0.04 -3.93 8.02
C LEU A 70 0.20 -5.44 8.10
N TYR A 71 1.29 -5.95 7.54
CA TYR A 71 1.60 -7.36 7.54
C TYR A 71 3.04 -7.62 7.98
N ASN A 72 3.20 -8.58 8.87
CA ASN A 72 4.50 -9.08 9.30
C ASN A 72 4.78 -10.43 8.62
N PRO A 73 5.69 -10.50 7.63
CA PRO A 73 5.98 -11.75 6.93
C PRO A 73 6.52 -12.87 7.84
N ALA A 74 7.27 -12.52 8.88
CA ALA A 74 7.89 -13.50 9.79
C ALA A 74 6.86 -14.19 10.71
N THR A 75 5.88 -13.43 11.24
CA THR A 75 4.84 -13.97 12.14
C THR A 75 3.54 -14.27 11.42
N LYS A 76 3.39 -13.78 10.17
CA LYS A 76 2.15 -13.83 9.35
C LYS A 76 0.98 -13.07 9.99
N GLU A 77 1.27 -12.20 10.94
CA GLU A 77 0.25 -11.35 11.57
C GLU A 77 -0.16 -10.20 10.66
N GLU A 78 -1.45 -9.92 10.68
CA GLU A 78 -2.08 -8.82 9.96
C GLU A 78 -2.73 -7.86 10.95
N ARG A 79 -2.60 -6.55 10.70
CA ARG A 79 -3.28 -5.50 11.45
C ARG A 79 -3.96 -4.54 10.47
N LEU A 80 -5.27 -4.43 10.56
CA LEU A 80 -6.04 -3.46 9.78
C LEU A 80 -5.96 -2.08 10.45
N LEU A 81 -5.79 -1.03 9.65
CA LEU A 81 -5.76 0.36 10.10
C LEU A 81 -7.06 1.11 9.79
N GLY A 82 -8.02 0.45 9.18
CA GLY A 82 -9.33 1.00 8.87
C GLY A 82 -10.39 -0.10 8.81
N GLU A 83 -11.63 0.32 8.83
CA GLU A 83 -12.77 -0.58 8.65
C GLU A 83 -13.07 -0.76 7.16
N ARG A 84 -13.44 -1.98 6.80
CA ARG A 84 -13.89 -2.29 5.43
C ARG A 84 -15.17 -1.52 5.12
N PRO A 85 -15.33 -0.96 3.91
CA PRO A 85 -16.61 -0.41 3.50
C PRO A 85 -17.76 -1.41 3.66
N PRO A 86 -19.00 -0.93 3.91
CA PRO A 86 -20.15 -1.81 4.11
C PRO A 86 -20.39 -2.74 2.93
N GLU A 87 -20.93 -3.92 3.20
CA GLU A 87 -21.22 -4.90 2.14
C GLU A 87 -22.29 -4.41 1.16
N SER A 88 -23.23 -3.55 1.60
CA SER A 88 -24.18 -2.85 0.72
C SER A 88 -23.46 -2.05 -0.37
N PHE A 89 -22.46 -1.26 0.02
CA PHE A 89 -21.64 -0.46 -0.89
C PHE A 89 -20.88 -1.34 -1.90
N ILE A 90 -20.23 -2.40 -1.42
CA ILE A 90 -19.49 -3.33 -2.28
C ILE A 90 -20.42 -4.03 -3.27
N SER A 91 -21.57 -4.49 -2.79
CA SER A 91 -22.57 -5.17 -3.62
C SER A 91 -23.16 -4.26 -4.68
N GLU A 92 -23.43 -2.99 -4.35
CA GLU A 92 -23.93 -2.01 -5.31
C GLU A 92 -22.88 -1.70 -6.39
N LEU A 93 -21.61 -1.53 -5.99
CA LEU A 93 -20.53 -1.33 -6.96
C LEU A 93 -20.34 -2.54 -7.87
N HIS A 94 -20.43 -3.77 -7.36
CA HIS A 94 -20.33 -4.98 -8.18
C HIS A 94 -21.36 -5.05 -9.31
N GLN A 95 -22.53 -4.44 -9.13
CA GLN A 95 -23.58 -4.40 -10.16
C GLN A 95 -23.30 -3.36 -11.26
N GLN A 96 -22.56 -2.30 -10.94
CA GLN A 96 -22.39 -1.13 -11.81
C GLN A 96 -20.97 -1.01 -12.39
N VAL A 97 -19.97 -1.60 -11.77
CA VAL A 97 -18.56 -1.35 -12.06
C VAL A 97 -17.81 -2.65 -12.33
N LYS A 98 -17.03 -2.68 -13.42
CA LYS A 98 -16.12 -3.79 -13.76
C LYS A 98 -14.87 -3.25 -14.46
N PRO A 99 -13.66 -3.74 -14.07
CA PRO A 99 -13.39 -4.68 -12.97
C PRO A 99 -13.52 -4.00 -11.60
N LEU A 100 -13.80 -4.80 -10.55
CA LEU A 100 -13.80 -4.38 -9.16
C LEU A 100 -12.91 -5.35 -8.36
N SER A 101 -11.88 -4.83 -7.70
CA SER A 101 -11.03 -5.56 -6.76
C SER A 101 -11.43 -5.18 -5.33
N VAL A 102 -11.57 -6.18 -4.47
CA VAL A 102 -11.99 -5.98 -3.07
C VAL A 102 -10.98 -6.65 -2.16
N GLY A 103 -10.27 -5.81 -1.40
CA GLY A 103 -9.34 -6.25 -0.36
C GLY A 103 -10.01 -6.42 1.00
N LYS A 104 -9.20 -6.41 2.05
CA LYS A 104 -9.70 -6.45 3.44
C LYS A 104 -10.29 -5.12 3.88
N VAL A 105 -9.75 -4.01 3.36
CA VAL A 105 -10.21 -2.64 3.60
C VAL A 105 -10.42 -1.89 2.28
N ILE A 106 -9.47 -1.98 1.34
CA ILE A 106 -9.54 -1.28 0.06
C ILE A 106 -10.61 -1.89 -0.86
N VAL A 107 -11.32 -1.02 -1.58
CA VAL A 107 -12.06 -1.38 -2.78
C VAL A 107 -11.45 -0.60 -3.93
N ALA A 108 -11.17 -1.24 -5.07
CA ALA A 108 -10.50 -0.58 -6.18
C ALA A 108 -11.14 -0.93 -7.52
N THR A 109 -11.14 0.04 -8.40
CA THR A 109 -11.55 -0.09 -9.81
C THR A 109 -10.65 0.77 -10.69
N TRP A 110 -11.04 1.01 -11.92
CA TRP A 110 -10.30 1.81 -12.90
C TRP A 110 -11.17 2.93 -13.46
N GLU A 111 -10.53 3.97 -13.97
CA GLU A 111 -11.24 4.96 -14.79
C GLU A 111 -11.89 4.27 -16.02
N PRO A 112 -13.09 4.72 -16.44
CA PRO A 112 -13.78 5.97 -16.05
C PRO A 112 -14.86 5.77 -14.96
N HIS A 113 -14.73 4.82 -14.04
CA HIS A 113 -15.76 4.48 -13.06
C HIS A 113 -15.83 5.41 -11.83
N GLN A 114 -14.95 6.43 -11.73
CA GLN A 114 -14.88 7.32 -10.58
C GLN A 114 -16.20 8.04 -10.25
N ASN A 115 -16.96 8.44 -11.25
CA ASN A 115 -18.24 9.13 -11.03
C ASN A 115 -19.28 8.19 -10.42
N THR A 116 -19.37 6.95 -10.90
CA THR A 116 -20.24 5.92 -10.34
C THR A 116 -19.88 5.64 -8.87
N VAL A 117 -18.58 5.52 -8.56
CA VAL A 117 -18.09 5.35 -7.19
C VAL A 117 -18.54 6.50 -6.29
N LEU A 118 -18.35 7.75 -6.72
CA LEU A 118 -18.73 8.94 -5.96
C LEU A 118 -20.25 9.03 -5.74
N GLU A 119 -21.04 8.64 -6.73
CA GLU A 119 -22.50 8.61 -6.61
C GLU A 119 -22.97 7.59 -5.56
N VAL A 120 -22.36 6.39 -5.54
CA VAL A 120 -22.70 5.36 -4.55
C VAL A 120 -22.26 5.80 -3.14
N ILE A 121 -21.05 6.37 -2.98
CA ILE A 121 -20.58 6.93 -1.70
C ILE A 121 -21.58 7.97 -1.18
N LYS A 122 -21.99 8.91 -2.04
CA LYS A 122 -22.95 9.97 -1.68
C LYS A 122 -24.32 9.39 -1.32
N LYS A 123 -24.82 8.44 -2.10
CA LYS A 123 -26.14 7.79 -1.91
C LYS A 123 -26.21 7.08 -0.56
N GLU A 124 -25.15 6.37 -0.17
CA GLU A 124 -25.08 5.65 1.09
C GLU A 124 -24.61 6.51 2.28
N GLY A 125 -24.21 7.77 2.04
CA GLY A 125 -23.76 8.70 3.10
C GLY A 125 -22.48 8.27 3.77
N LEU A 126 -21.55 7.62 3.05
CA LEU A 126 -20.31 7.07 3.60
C LEU A 126 -19.18 8.10 3.63
N GLU A 127 -18.36 8.05 4.68
CA GLU A 127 -17.14 8.86 4.82
C GLU A 127 -15.93 8.11 4.23
N LEU A 128 -15.91 7.97 2.92
CA LEU A 128 -14.81 7.33 2.18
C LEU A 128 -14.06 8.37 1.33
N GLN A 129 -12.77 8.15 1.17
CA GLN A 129 -11.94 8.91 0.24
C GLN A 129 -11.69 8.11 -1.04
N VAL A 130 -11.53 8.82 -2.14
CA VAL A 130 -11.15 8.26 -3.43
C VAL A 130 -9.74 8.76 -3.76
N ILE A 131 -8.83 7.83 -4.01
CA ILE A 131 -7.43 8.10 -4.35
C ILE A 131 -7.19 7.59 -5.77
N PHE A 132 -6.59 8.43 -6.62
CA PHE A 132 -6.21 8.09 -7.98
C PHE A 132 -4.75 7.67 -8.03
N ASN A 133 -4.44 6.66 -8.84
CA ASN A 133 -3.08 6.25 -9.10
C ASN A 133 -2.98 5.57 -10.48
N LYS A 134 -2.37 6.25 -11.47
CA LYS A 134 -2.16 5.69 -12.82
C LYS A 134 -3.43 5.10 -13.45
N GLY A 135 -4.58 5.77 -13.27
CA GLY A 135 -5.89 5.32 -13.76
C GLY A 135 -6.63 4.36 -12.82
N ALA A 136 -6.01 3.85 -11.77
CA ALA A 136 -6.72 3.14 -10.71
C ALA A 136 -7.51 4.12 -9.84
N VAL A 137 -8.71 3.71 -9.43
CA VAL A 137 -9.62 4.42 -8.54
C VAL A 137 -9.74 3.60 -7.26
N MET A 138 -9.06 4.04 -6.20
CA MET A 138 -8.97 3.35 -4.92
C MET A 138 -9.89 4.01 -3.90
N ILE A 139 -10.74 3.23 -3.27
CA ILE A 139 -11.72 3.67 -2.27
C ILE A 139 -11.27 3.14 -0.90
N LEU A 140 -11.13 4.04 0.05
CA LEU A 140 -10.58 3.77 1.39
C LEU A 140 -11.29 4.62 2.45
N PRO A 141 -11.28 4.20 3.71
CA PRO A 141 -11.68 5.08 4.83
C PRO A 141 -10.84 6.36 4.86
N ALA A 142 -11.44 7.46 5.32
CA ALA A 142 -10.75 8.74 5.45
C ALA A 142 -9.48 8.63 6.30
N GLY A 143 -8.41 9.29 5.85
CA GLY A 143 -7.12 9.31 6.55
C GLY A 143 -6.20 8.11 6.31
N ILE A 144 -6.64 7.08 5.59
CA ILE A 144 -5.80 5.95 5.21
C ILE A 144 -4.97 6.31 3.96
N ASN A 145 -3.65 6.27 4.10
CA ASN A 145 -2.70 6.47 3.01
C ASN A 145 -1.35 5.80 3.32
N LYS A 146 -0.48 5.69 2.33
CA LYS A 146 0.85 5.07 2.46
C LYS A 146 1.70 5.67 3.58
N ALA A 147 1.64 7.00 3.78
CA ALA A 147 2.39 7.67 4.84
C ALA A 147 1.92 7.28 6.24
N ASN A 148 0.61 7.18 6.46
CA ASN A 148 0.07 6.79 7.75
C ASN A 148 0.34 5.30 8.03
N GLY A 149 0.21 4.42 7.03
CA GLY A 149 0.61 3.03 7.15
C GLY A 149 2.09 2.87 7.50
N LEU A 150 2.98 3.63 6.85
CA LEU A 150 4.40 3.65 7.17
C LEU A 150 4.65 4.14 8.60
N LYS A 151 4.02 5.23 9.05
CA LYS A 151 4.15 5.74 10.42
C LYS A 151 3.76 4.70 11.48
N GLU A 152 2.66 4.00 11.27
CA GLU A 152 2.23 2.94 12.19
C GLU A 152 3.21 1.75 12.21
N THR A 153 3.73 1.37 11.04
CA THR A 153 4.78 0.35 10.93
C THR A 153 6.05 0.74 11.68
N LEU A 154 6.49 2.00 11.55
CA LEU A 154 7.70 2.49 12.23
C LEU A 154 7.53 2.50 13.75
N LYS A 155 6.32 2.77 14.27
CA LYS A 155 6.04 2.64 15.71
C LYS A 155 6.26 1.22 16.22
N GLU A 156 5.81 0.20 15.46
CA GLU A 156 6.06 -1.21 15.81
C GLU A 156 7.55 -1.57 15.84
N LEU A 157 8.33 -0.93 14.96
CA LEU A 157 9.77 -1.14 14.87
C LEU A 157 10.59 -0.24 15.81
N ASN A 158 9.94 0.59 16.65
CA ASN A 158 10.60 1.61 17.49
C ASN A 158 11.52 2.55 16.69
N MET A 159 11.08 2.94 15.49
CA MET A 159 11.80 3.82 14.57
C MET A 159 11.00 5.10 14.31
N SER A 160 11.67 6.11 13.77
CA SER A 160 11.06 7.36 13.33
C SER A 160 11.25 7.59 11.84
N LEU A 161 10.49 8.51 11.27
CA LEU A 161 10.64 8.93 9.87
C LEU A 161 12.03 9.49 9.54
N HIS A 162 12.77 10.00 10.55
CA HIS A 162 14.17 10.43 10.40
C HIS A 162 15.17 9.29 10.11
N ASN A 163 14.74 8.05 10.30
CA ASN A 163 15.55 6.87 9.98
C ASN A 163 15.26 6.30 8.60
N VAL A 164 14.31 6.88 7.85
CA VAL A 164 13.76 6.31 6.63
C VAL A 164 14.31 6.97 5.39
N VAL A 165 14.71 6.14 4.42
CA VAL A 165 14.78 6.52 3.01
C VAL A 165 13.52 5.97 2.33
N ALA A 166 12.73 6.81 1.70
CA ALA A 166 11.54 6.40 0.95
C ALA A 166 11.81 6.46 -0.55
N VAL A 167 11.24 5.51 -1.30
CA VAL A 167 11.31 5.48 -2.76
C VAL A 167 9.92 5.16 -3.32
N GLY A 168 9.47 5.94 -4.29
CA GLY A 168 8.17 5.79 -4.95
C GLY A 168 8.13 6.59 -6.24
N ASP A 169 7.16 6.33 -7.12
CA ASP A 169 7.11 6.93 -8.47
C ASP A 169 5.72 7.48 -8.85
N ALA A 170 4.73 7.38 -7.97
CA ALA A 170 3.35 7.69 -8.28
C ALA A 170 2.71 8.72 -7.32
N GLU A 171 1.51 9.21 -7.69
CA GLU A 171 0.82 10.27 -6.94
C GLU A 171 0.49 9.85 -5.50
N ASN A 172 0.14 8.59 -5.29
CA ASN A 172 -0.18 8.04 -3.96
C ASN A 172 1.06 7.85 -3.07
N ASP A 173 2.28 8.02 -3.62
CA ASP A 173 3.54 7.99 -2.86
C ASP A 173 3.89 9.36 -2.27
N ASN A 174 3.37 10.46 -2.81
CA ASN A 174 3.76 11.82 -2.44
C ASN A 174 3.75 12.05 -0.92
N ALA A 175 2.69 11.60 -0.23
CA ALA A 175 2.60 11.77 1.22
C ALA A 175 3.68 10.98 1.97
N MET A 176 4.05 9.80 1.50
CA MET A 176 5.12 8.97 2.05
C MET A 176 6.49 9.59 1.81
N LEU A 177 6.75 10.05 0.59
CA LEU A 177 8.01 10.70 0.20
C LEU A 177 8.24 12.00 0.99
N GLN A 178 7.21 12.85 1.12
CA GLN A 178 7.27 14.08 1.91
C GLN A 178 7.46 13.85 3.41
N ALA A 179 6.97 12.72 3.93
CA ALA A 179 7.08 12.40 5.35
C ALA A 179 8.46 11.85 5.73
N ALA A 180 9.16 11.19 4.82
CA ALA A 180 10.46 10.58 5.07
C ALA A 180 11.58 11.65 5.14
N GLU A 181 12.65 11.34 5.87
CA GLU A 181 13.84 12.22 5.96
C GLU A 181 14.58 12.35 4.63
N CYS A 182 14.55 11.31 3.81
CA CYS A 182 15.16 11.26 2.49
C CYS A 182 14.20 10.51 1.53
N ALA A 183 14.02 11.07 0.35
CA ALA A 183 13.20 10.49 -0.71
C ALA A 183 13.84 10.71 -2.09
#